data_e772a131f07b5082bb5bf2dec55f72f6
#
_entry.id   e772a131f07b5082bb5bf2dec55f72f6
#
_cell.length_a   1.000
_cell.length_b   1.000
_cell.length_c   1.000
_cell.angle_alpha   90.00
_cell.angle_beta   90.00
_cell.angle_gamma   90.00
#
_symmetry.space_group_name_H-M   'P 1'
#
loop_
_entity.id
_entity.type
_entity.pdbx_description
1 polymer ?
#
loop_
_entity_poly.entity_id
_entity_poly.type
_entity_poly.pdbx_seq_one_letter_code
_entity_poly.pdbx_strand_id
1 'polypeptide(L)'
;MSDCLFCRIVGGEIPTELVASDDEFVAFGDLHPLAGVHLLVVPRQHVSSLDEIEEMTPEAAGRMLRFTAAAARQAGVAQSGYRVVANNGADAGQEIMHLHWHVIGGDRLGGMA
;
A
#
# COMPACT_ATOMS: atom_id res chain seq x y z
N MET A 1 2.42 -16.39 -15.80
CA MET A 1 1.38 -15.83 -14.92
C MET A 1 1.87 -15.87 -13.49
N SER A 2 1.69 -14.82 -12.74
CA SER A 2 2.18 -14.74 -11.37
C SER A 2 1.19 -15.35 -10.38
N ASP A 3 1.71 -16.03 -9.35
CA ASP A 3 0.89 -16.47 -8.21
C ASP A 3 0.64 -15.32 -7.22
N CYS A 4 1.33 -14.20 -7.38
CA CYS A 4 1.18 -13.05 -6.49
C CYS A 4 -0.09 -12.28 -6.83
N LEU A 5 -0.99 -12.16 -5.84
CA LEU A 5 -2.24 -11.43 -6.00
C LEU A 5 -2.01 -9.99 -6.45
N PHE A 6 -1.04 -9.31 -5.85
CA PHE A 6 -0.79 -7.90 -6.17
C PHE A 6 -0.12 -7.73 -7.54
N CYS A 7 0.74 -8.66 -7.95
CA CYS A 7 1.25 -8.66 -9.33
C CYS A 7 0.12 -8.77 -10.34
N ARG A 8 -0.89 -9.59 -10.03
CA ARG A 8 -2.04 -9.77 -10.90
C ARG A 8 -2.92 -8.52 -10.94
N ILE A 9 -3.04 -7.83 -9.81
CA ILE A 9 -3.77 -6.56 -9.75
C ILE A 9 -3.06 -5.49 -10.57
N VAL A 10 -1.76 -5.30 -10.35
CA VAL A 10 -1.01 -4.26 -11.07
C VAL A 10 -0.88 -4.59 -12.56
N GLY A 11 -0.93 -5.86 -12.92
CA GLY A 11 -0.92 -6.30 -14.31
C GLY A 11 -2.27 -6.22 -15.02
N GLY A 12 -3.32 -5.87 -14.30
CA GLY A 12 -4.66 -5.74 -14.86
C GLY A 12 -5.44 -7.03 -15.02
N GLU A 13 -4.92 -8.15 -14.55
CA GLU A 13 -5.63 -9.44 -14.62
C GLU A 13 -6.85 -9.47 -13.70
N ILE A 14 -6.76 -8.79 -12.57
CA ILE A 14 -7.86 -8.69 -11.61
C ILE A 14 -8.38 -7.26 -11.68
N PRO A 15 -9.61 -7.04 -12.13
CA PRO A 15 -10.20 -5.69 -12.17
C PRO A 15 -10.24 -5.10 -10.77
N THR A 16 -9.64 -3.93 -10.60
CA THR A 16 -9.55 -3.26 -9.31
C THR A 16 -9.68 -1.77 -9.53
N GLU A 17 -10.55 -1.13 -8.75
CA GLU A 17 -10.69 0.31 -8.81
C GLU A 17 -9.49 0.95 -8.11
N LEU A 18 -8.69 1.70 -8.87
CA LEU A 18 -7.52 2.37 -8.34
C LEU A 18 -7.89 3.75 -7.83
N VAL A 19 -7.51 4.06 -6.59
CA VAL A 19 -7.67 5.39 -6.02
C VAL A 19 -6.60 6.33 -6.57
N ALA A 20 -5.39 5.82 -6.76
CA ALA A 20 -4.28 6.56 -7.37
C ALA A 20 -3.38 5.58 -8.09
N SER A 21 -2.70 6.04 -9.14
CA SER A 21 -1.73 5.21 -9.86
C SER A 21 -0.76 6.09 -10.62
N ASP A 22 0.45 5.59 -10.80
CA ASP A 22 1.44 6.15 -11.71
C ASP A 22 2.23 5.00 -12.35
N ASP A 23 3.36 5.31 -12.97
CA ASP A 23 4.16 4.29 -13.65
C ASP A 23 4.78 3.26 -12.71
N GLU A 24 4.91 3.59 -11.42
CA GLU A 24 5.62 2.75 -10.47
C GLU A 24 4.73 2.18 -9.37
N PHE A 25 3.63 2.85 -9.03
CA PHE A 25 2.83 2.49 -7.84
C PHE A 25 1.34 2.54 -8.14
N VAL A 26 0.59 1.79 -7.33
CA VAL A 26 -0.87 1.85 -7.33
C VAL A 26 -1.37 1.94 -5.90
N ALA A 27 -2.55 2.52 -5.71
CA ALA A 27 -3.25 2.53 -4.44
C ALA A 27 -4.70 2.14 -4.68
N PHE A 28 -5.21 1.22 -3.87
CA PHE A 28 -6.58 0.74 -3.97
C PHE A 28 -7.12 0.41 -2.58
N GLY A 29 -8.44 0.33 -2.45
CA GLY A 29 -9.07 0.05 -1.17
C GLY A 29 -8.84 -1.37 -0.69
N ASP A 30 -8.61 -1.54 0.62
CA ASP A 30 -8.59 -2.86 1.24
C ASP A 30 -10.01 -3.43 1.25
N LEU A 31 -10.15 -4.73 0.93
CA LEU A 31 -11.46 -5.39 0.90
C LEU A 31 -12.08 -5.53 2.30
N HIS A 32 -11.25 -5.47 3.34
CA HIS A 32 -11.69 -5.57 4.73
C HIS A 32 -11.22 -4.34 5.51
N PRO A 33 -11.80 -3.17 5.22
CA PRO A 33 -11.28 -1.92 5.77
C PRO A 33 -11.43 -1.86 7.29
N LEU A 34 -10.39 -1.32 7.93
CA LEU A 34 -10.36 -1.14 9.39
C LEU A 34 -10.85 0.24 9.80
N ALA A 35 -11.09 1.13 8.84
CA ALA A 35 -11.56 2.49 9.08
C ALA A 35 -12.26 2.99 7.83
N GLY A 36 -12.82 4.19 7.88
CA GLY A 36 -13.52 4.79 6.75
C GLY A 36 -12.67 4.90 5.48
N VAL A 37 -11.37 5.12 5.65
CA VAL A 37 -10.39 5.05 4.55
C VAL A 37 -9.35 4.00 4.94
N HIS A 38 -9.16 3.02 4.08
CA HIS A 38 -8.12 2.01 4.26
C HIS A 38 -7.62 1.62 2.89
N LEU A 39 -6.46 2.18 2.51
CA LEU A 39 -5.84 1.92 1.22
C LEU A 39 -4.65 1.01 1.37
N LEU A 40 -4.36 0.27 0.31
CA LEU A 40 -3.10 -0.45 0.13
C LEU A 40 -2.29 0.31 -0.92
N VAL A 41 -1.04 0.60 -0.61
CA VAL A 41 -0.08 1.20 -1.53
C VAL A 41 0.91 0.11 -1.94
N VAL A 42 1.05 -0.12 -3.22
CA VAL A 42 1.76 -1.29 -3.76
C VAL A 42 2.66 -0.84 -4.91
N PRO A 43 3.96 -1.22 -4.91
CA PRO A 43 4.80 -1.00 -6.09
C PRO A 43 4.43 -1.99 -7.20
N ARG A 44 4.55 -1.55 -8.46
CA ARG A 44 4.35 -2.45 -9.59
C ARG A 44 5.45 -3.50 -9.68
N GLN A 45 6.67 -3.11 -9.30
CA GLN A 45 7.79 -4.04 -9.17
C GLN A 45 7.50 -5.01 -8.03
N HIS A 46 7.72 -6.30 -8.26
CA HIS A 46 7.55 -7.29 -7.19
C HIS A 46 8.75 -7.24 -6.26
N VAL A 47 8.52 -6.76 -5.05
CA VAL A 47 9.45 -6.82 -3.92
C VAL A 47 8.67 -7.52 -2.81
N SER A 48 9.23 -8.57 -2.21
CA SER A 48 8.44 -9.43 -1.32
C SER A 48 8.02 -8.76 -0.03
N SER A 49 8.89 -7.93 0.56
CA SER A 49 8.62 -7.31 1.85
C SER A 49 9.52 -6.09 2.06
N LEU A 50 9.26 -5.36 3.13
CA LEU A 50 10.10 -4.22 3.51
C LEU A 50 11.55 -4.64 3.74
N ASP A 51 11.77 -5.86 4.25
CA ASP A 51 13.11 -6.35 4.50
C ASP A 51 13.94 -6.49 3.21
N GLU A 52 13.26 -6.54 2.08
CA GLU A 52 13.90 -6.65 0.77
C GLU A 52 13.84 -5.35 -0.03
N ILE A 53 13.64 -4.22 0.65
CA ILE A 53 13.50 -2.90 0.01
C ILE A 53 14.72 -2.51 -0.82
N GLU A 54 15.88 -3.11 -0.55
CA GLU A 54 17.10 -2.85 -1.31
C GLU A 54 16.99 -3.26 -2.78
N GLU A 55 16.01 -4.08 -3.13
CA GLU A 55 15.72 -4.41 -4.53
C GLU A 55 15.15 -3.22 -5.30
N MET A 56 14.66 -2.21 -4.61
CA MET A 56 14.27 -0.94 -5.20
C MET A 56 15.43 0.05 -5.09
N THR A 57 15.54 0.97 -6.05
CA THR A 57 16.51 2.06 -5.89
C THR A 57 16.07 2.98 -4.75
N PRO A 58 17.03 3.67 -4.09
CA PRO A 58 16.64 4.67 -3.08
C PRO A 58 15.68 5.72 -3.61
N GLU A 59 15.85 6.12 -4.88
CA GLU A 59 14.96 7.09 -5.52
C GLU A 59 13.54 6.55 -5.65
N ALA A 60 13.39 5.29 -6.07
CA ALA A 60 12.08 4.67 -6.21
C ALA A 60 11.41 4.51 -4.85
N ALA A 61 12.15 4.10 -3.82
CA ALA A 61 11.62 3.99 -2.46
C ALA A 61 11.15 5.36 -1.96
N GLY A 62 11.91 6.42 -2.21
CA GLY A 62 11.50 7.78 -1.86
C GLY A 62 10.24 8.22 -2.60
N ARG A 63 10.14 7.89 -3.89
CA ARG A 63 8.92 8.18 -4.66
C ARG A 63 7.71 7.44 -4.13
N MET A 64 7.90 6.23 -3.62
CA MET A 64 6.79 5.47 -3.00
C MET A 64 6.22 6.18 -1.78
N LEU A 65 7.08 6.78 -0.96
CA LEU A 65 6.63 7.58 0.19
C LEU A 65 5.85 8.82 -0.28
N ARG A 66 6.34 9.50 -1.30
CA ARG A 66 5.63 10.67 -1.86
C ARG A 66 4.30 10.28 -2.48
N PHE A 67 4.27 9.16 -3.18
CA PHE A 67 3.03 8.62 -3.75
C PHE A 67 2.01 8.33 -2.64
N THR A 68 2.47 7.76 -1.52
CA THR A 68 1.61 7.47 -0.37
C THR A 68 0.96 8.75 0.17
N ALA A 69 1.74 9.81 0.35
CA ALA A 69 1.21 11.09 0.80
C ALA A 69 0.18 11.66 -0.19
N ALA A 70 0.45 11.53 -1.48
CA ALA A 70 -0.48 12.00 -2.52
C ALA A 70 -1.78 11.20 -2.51
N ALA A 71 -1.69 9.86 -2.33
CA ALA A 71 -2.87 9.01 -2.25
C ALA A 71 -3.73 9.36 -1.03
N ALA A 72 -3.10 9.63 0.12
CA ALA A 72 -3.80 10.04 1.32
C ALA A 72 -4.55 11.37 1.11
N ARG A 73 -3.91 12.33 0.43
CA ARG A 73 -4.57 13.59 0.09
C ARG A 73 -5.77 13.36 -0.83
N GLN A 74 -5.61 12.52 -1.82
CA GLN A 74 -6.68 12.20 -2.76
C GLN A 74 -7.86 11.50 -2.07
N ALA A 75 -7.57 10.66 -1.07
CA ALA A 75 -8.60 9.98 -0.27
C ALA A 75 -9.24 10.88 0.79
N GLY A 76 -8.73 12.10 0.96
CA GLY A 76 -9.35 13.08 1.86
C GLY A 76 -8.96 12.97 3.32
N VAL A 77 -7.88 12.24 3.66
CA VAL A 77 -7.49 12.02 5.06
C VAL A 77 -6.27 12.82 5.50
N ALA A 78 -5.67 13.60 4.59
CA ALA A 78 -4.43 14.31 4.91
C ALA A 78 -4.62 15.33 6.03
N GLN A 79 -5.75 16.02 6.07
CA GLN A 79 -5.98 17.09 7.04
C GLN A 79 -6.32 16.53 8.42
N SER A 80 -7.17 15.51 8.50
CA SER A 80 -7.55 14.91 9.78
C SER A 80 -6.50 13.96 10.33
N GLY A 81 -5.69 13.37 9.44
CA GLY A 81 -4.62 12.49 9.82
C GLY A 81 -4.83 11.05 9.37
N TYR A 82 -3.73 10.34 9.23
CA TYR A 82 -3.76 8.94 8.82
C TYR A 82 -2.54 8.22 9.37
N ARG A 83 -2.63 6.90 9.37
CA ARG A 83 -1.54 6.03 9.82
C ARG A 83 -1.04 5.22 8.63
N VAL A 84 0.28 5.09 8.52
CA VAL A 84 0.91 4.23 7.53
C VAL A 84 1.53 3.04 8.25
N VAL A 85 1.18 1.82 7.83
CA VAL A 85 1.63 0.60 8.48
C VAL A 85 2.18 -0.35 7.44
N ALA A 86 3.41 -0.81 7.67
CA ALA A 86 4.02 -1.88 6.88
C ALA A 86 4.20 -3.10 7.80
N ASN A 87 3.61 -4.23 7.40
CA ASN A 87 3.78 -5.48 8.12
C ASN A 87 4.86 -6.30 7.41
N ASN A 88 5.91 -6.65 8.10
CA ASN A 88 7.00 -7.44 7.55
C ASN A 88 7.10 -8.78 8.24
N GLY A 89 6.87 -9.85 7.49
CA GLY A 89 7.04 -11.19 7.98
C GLY A 89 5.86 -11.75 8.76
N ALA A 90 5.99 -13.00 9.17
CA ALA A 90 4.90 -13.78 9.75
C ALA A 90 4.43 -13.22 11.09
N ASP A 91 5.36 -12.82 11.97
CA ASP A 91 4.99 -12.30 13.30
C ASP A 91 4.19 -11.00 13.22
N ALA A 92 4.35 -10.23 12.15
CA ALA A 92 3.59 -9.00 11.94
C ALA A 92 2.30 -9.25 11.14
N GLY A 93 2.04 -10.50 10.75
CA GLY A 93 0.83 -10.85 10.02
C GLY A 93 0.86 -10.53 8.54
N GLN A 94 2.04 -10.47 7.94
CA GLN A 94 2.12 -10.28 6.49
C GLN A 94 1.55 -11.51 5.78
N GLU A 95 0.47 -11.33 5.03
CA GLU A 95 -0.20 -12.42 4.33
C GLU A 95 0.21 -12.51 2.86
N ILE A 96 0.40 -11.36 2.21
CA ILE A 96 0.74 -11.30 0.79
C ILE A 96 2.19 -10.89 0.66
N MET A 97 2.99 -11.76 0.03
CA MET A 97 4.44 -11.57 -0.11
C MET A 97 4.76 -10.69 -1.31
N HIS A 98 4.24 -9.49 -1.28
CA HIS A 98 4.50 -8.39 -2.17
C HIS A 98 4.42 -7.13 -1.32
N LEU A 99 5.49 -6.35 -1.32
CA LEU A 99 5.59 -5.16 -0.47
C LEU A 99 4.34 -4.30 -0.61
N HIS A 100 3.77 -3.94 0.51
CA HIS A 100 2.67 -2.99 0.56
C HIS A 100 2.61 -2.36 1.94
N TRP A 101 2.08 -1.17 2.00
CA TRP A 101 1.70 -0.63 3.29
C TRP A 101 0.27 -0.11 3.24
N HIS A 102 -0.32 -0.06 4.42
CA HIS A 102 -1.67 0.38 4.63
C HIS A 102 -1.68 1.86 4.91
N VAL A 103 -2.66 2.56 4.34
CA VAL A 103 -2.97 3.95 4.71
C VAL A 103 -4.35 3.91 5.36
N ILE A 104 -4.42 4.19 6.65
CA ILE A 104 -5.64 4.03 7.44
C ILE A 104 -6.02 5.37 8.04
N GLY A 105 -7.23 5.84 7.78
CA GLY A 105 -7.71 7.12 8.28
C GLY A 105 -9.22 7.25 8.13
N GLY A 106 -9.72 8.47 8.26
CA GLY A 106 -11.14 8.76 8.14
C GLY A 106 -11.92 8.54 9.44
N ASP A 107 -11.32 7.86 10.40
CA ASP A 107 -11.89 7.64 11.73
C ASP A 107 -10.79 7.86 12.76
N ARG A 108 -11.18 8.10 14.00
CA ARG A 108 -10.20 8.15 15.08
C ARG A 108 -9.68 6.75 15.35
N LEU A 109 -8.38 6.57 15.16
CA LEU A 109 -7.74 5.25 15.33
C LEU A 109 -7.36 5.04 16.78
N GLY A 110 -7.36 3.74 17.20
CA GLY A 110 -6.93 3.35 18.53
C GLY A 110 -5.42 3.29 18.66
N GLY A 111 -4.94 2.54 19.65
CA GLY A 111 -3.51 2.35 19.88
C GLY A 111 -2.83 1.66 18.71
N MET A 112 -1.49 1.71 18.70
CA MET A 112 -0.72 1.23 17.55
C MET A 112 -0.64 -0.28 17.44
N ALA A 113 -0.74 -1.00 18.50
CA ALA A 113 -0.57 -2.45 18.45
C ALA A 113 -1.86 -3.22 18.73
#